data_5af14a0fe9dcc75a347e782534c01d55
#
_entry.id   5af14a0fe9dcc75a347e782534c01d55
#
_cell.length_a   1.000
_cell.length_b   1.000
_cell.length_c   1.000
_cell.angle_alpha   90.00
_cell.angle_beta   90.00
_cell.angle_gamma   90.00
#
_symmetry.space_group_name_H-M   'P 1'
#
loop_
_entity.id
_entity.type
_entity.pdbx_description
1 polymer ?
#
loop_
_entity_poly.entity_id
_entity_poly.type
_entity_poly.pdbx_seq_one_letter_code
_entity_poly.pdbx_strand_id
1 'polypeptide(L)'
;MSNRLHEELDIRCVKAPASIATATATKSDYVDGSGVDEIAFLWSMATLASGKTMTIKIYAADDATGTNATVVATGTVTAGADAIAKATGCASVKVPGDGKRYYCAEITHDSGSGVICSCVAIARPFYSPAVEPALVVSA
;
A
#
# COMPACT_ATOMS: atom_id res chain seq x y z
N MET A 1 10.95 21.25 -19.50
CA MET A 1 10.73 21.57 -18.07
C MET A 1 10.27 20.31 -17.37
N SER A 2 10.92 19.93 -16.30
CA SER A 2 10.52 18.74 -15.54
C SER A 2 9.42 19.12 -14.55
N ASN A 3 8.41 18.27 -14.45
CA ASN A 3 7.35 18.43 -13.47
C ASN A 3 7.85 17.99 -12.08
N ARG A 4 7.22 18.52 -11.06
CA ARG A 4 7.47 18.04 -9.71
C ARG A 4 6.77 16.69 -9.51
N LEU A 5 7.32 15.89 -8.61
CA LEU A 5 6.84 14.53 -8.38
C LEU A 5 5.33 14.47 -8.07
N HIS A 6 4.84 15.41 -7.25
CA HIS A 6 3.42 15.43 -6.90
C HIS A 6 2.50 15.81 -8.06
N GLU A 7 3.05 16.41 -9.12
CA GLU A 7 2.29 16.77 -10.32
C GLU A 7 2.13 15.59 -11.27
N GLU A 8 2.94 14.56 -11.10
CA GLU A 8 2.97 13.38 -11.95
C GLU A 8 2.30 12.16 -11.32
N LEU A 9 2.06 12.20 -10.00
CA LEU A 9 1.58 11.05 -9.24
C LEU A 9 0.34 11.39 -8.44
N ASP A 10 -0.61 10.45 -8.41
CA ASP A 10 -1.70 10.47 -7.45
C ASP A 10 -1.19 9.89 -6.13
N ILE A 11 -1.29 10.67 -5.06
CA ILE A 11 -0.84 10.26 -3.73
C ILE A 11 -2.02 10.37 -2.77
N ARG A 12 -2.40 9.25 -2.16
CA ARG A 12 -3.55 9.23 -1.25
C ARG A 12 -3.36 8.25 -0.10
N CYS A 13 -3.86 8.63 1.07
CA CYS A 13 -3.91 7.72 2.21
C CYS A 13 -5.05 6.71 1.99
N VAL A 14 -4.71 5.43 2.02
CA VAL A 14 -5.68 4.34 1.83
C VAL A 14 -5.89 3.53 3.10
N LYS A 15 -5.11 3.78 4.13
CA LYS A 15 -5.31 3.26 5.49
C LYS A 15 -4.76 4.25 6.49
N ALA A 16 -5.64 4.89 7.24
CA ALA A 16 -5.23 5.78 8.30
C ALA A 16 -4.45 5.03 9.39
N PRO A 17 -3.52 5.70 10.09
CA PRO A 17 -2.78 5.06 11.17
C PRO A 17 -3.73 4.44 12.21
N ALA A 18 -3.54 3.16 12.46
CA ALA A 18 -4.34 2.41 13.42
C ALA A 18 -3.54 1.23 13.95
N SER A 19 -3.85 0.80 15.16
CA SER A 19 -3.26 -0.41 15.73
C SER A 19 -3.84 -1.64 15.03
N ILE A 20 -2.96 -2.45 14.45
CA ILE A 20 -3.34 -3.71 13.81
C ILE A 20 -2.94 -4.84 14.73
N ALA A 21 -3.92 -5.68 15.07
CA ALA A 21 -3.71 -6.81 15.97
C ALA A 21 -2.81 -7.87 15.31
N THR A 22 -2.11 -8.62 16.14
CA THR A 22 -1.27 -9.75 15.73
C THR A 22 -2.05 -10.75 14.88
N ALA A 23 -1.42 -11.20 13.80
CA ALA A 23 -1.95 -12.21 12.89
C ALA A 23 -3.30 -11.85 12.25
N THR A 24 -3.66 -10.57 12.25
CA THR A 24 -4.91 -10.09 11.66
C THR A 24 -4.63 -9.46 10.31
N ALA A 25 -5.15 -10.06 9.24
CA ALA A 25 -5.04 -9.50 7.91
C ALA A 25 -5.88 -8.23 7.79
N THR A 26 -5.25 -7.13 7.41
CA THR A 26 -5.91 -5.81 7.32
C THR A 26 -5.69 -5.23 5.94
N LYS A 27 -6.78 -4.95 5.24
CA LYS A 27 -6.75 -4.37 3.89
C LYS A 27 -6.83 -2.85 3.94
N SER A 28 -6.14 -2.22 2.99
CA SER A 28 -6.35 -0.81 2.66
C SER A 28 -7.66 -0.63 1.88
N ASP A 29 -8.05 0.62 1.67
CA ASP A 29 -9.11 0.91 0.70
C ASP A 29 -8.69 0.49 -0.70
N TYR A 30 -9.67 0.18 -1.55
CA TYR A 30 -9.41 -0.14 -2.95
C TYR A 30 -9.14 1.15 -3.74
N VAL A 31 -8.17 1.06 -4.64
CA VAL A 31 -7.81 2.14 -5.56
C VAL A 31 -8.31 1.77 -6.95
N ASP A 32 -9.00 2.69 -7.61
CA ASP A 32 -9.44 2.52 -8.99
C ASP A 32 -8.24 2.64 -9.93
N GLY A 33 -7.95 1.58 -10.66
CA GLY A 33 -6.86 1.52 -11.63
C GLY A 33 -7.21 2.06 -13.02
N SER A 34 -8.41 2.62 -13.21
CA SER A 34 -8.79 3.21 -14.48
C SER A 34 -7.91 4.40 -14.83
N GLY A 35 -7.29 4.39 -16.02
CA GLY A 35 -6.39 5.48 -16.44
C GLY A 35 -5.05 5.50 -15.72
N VAL A 36 -4.66 4.41 -15.09
CA VAL A 36 -3.43 4.30 -14.29
C VAL A 36 -2.52 3.23 -14.89
N ASP A 37 -1.22 3.50 -14.94
CA ASP A 37 -0.19 2.58 -15.42
C ASP A 37 0.32 1.65 -14.32
N GLU A 38 0.56 2.21 -13.14
CA GLU A 38 1.14 1.46 -12.01
C GLU A 38 0.64 2.03 -10.69
N ILE A 39 0.42 1.17 -9.71
CA ILE A 39 0.05 1.56 -8.35
C ILE A 39 1.08 0.96 -7.40
N ALA A 40 1.64 1.79 -6.51
CA ALA A 40 2.48 1.35 -5.42
C ALA A 40 1.78 1.60 -4.09
N PHE A 41 1.80 0.60 -3.21
CA PHE A 41 1.28 0.72 -1.86
C PHE A 41 2.45 0.75 -0.89
N LEU A 42 2.54 1.81 -0.07
CA LEU A 42 3.55 1.94 0.96
C LEU A 42 2.91 1.75 2.32
N TRP A 43 3.24 0.64 2.95
CA TRP A 43 2.87 0.39 4.34
C TRP A 43 3.96 0.89 5.27
N SER A 44 3.57 1.65 6.29
CA SER A 44 4.44 2.06 7.37
C SER A 44 4.00 1.35 8.64
N MET A 45 4.95 0.76 9.35
CA MET A 45 4.73 0.05 10.60
C MET A 45 5.66 0.66 11.67
N ALA A 46 5.14 0.96 12.85
CA ALA A 46 5.94 1.59 13.91
C ALA A 46 7.17 0.74 14.26
N THR A 47 6.99 -0.55 14.45
CA THR A 47 8.10 -1.46 14.74
C THR A 47 7.74 -2.89 14.35
N LEU A 48 8.62 -3.56 13.63
CA LEU A 48 8.56 -5.01 13.43
C LEU A 48 9.48 -5.64 14.47
N ALA A 49 8.92 -6.38 15.39
CA ALA A 49 9.67 -6.96 16.52
C ALA A 49 10.73 -7.95 16.03
N SER A 50 11.76 -8.16 16.83
CA SER A 50 12.83 -9.12 16.59
C SER A 50 12.28 -10.51 16.25
N GLY A 51 12.77 -11.11 15.20
CA GLY A 51 12.37 -12.44 14.72
C GLY A 51 10.97 -12.54 14.16
N LYS A 52 10.24 -11.42 14.06
CA LYS A 52 8.86 -11.40 13.58
C LYS A 52 8.78 -11.05 12.10
N THR A 53 7.65 -11.33 11.50
CA THR A 53 7.43 -11.28 10.07
C THR A 53 6.30 -10.32 9.72
N MET A 54 6.49 -9.55 8.66
CA MET A 54 5.47 -8.73 8.03
C MET A 54 5.24 -9.23 6.61
N THR A 55 3.99 -9.48 6.26
CA THR A 55 3.60 -9.92 4.92
C THR A 55 2.67 -8.89 4.29
N ILE A 56 2.94 -8.53 3.05
CA ILE A 56 2.10 -7.63 2.26
C ILE A 56 1.63 -8.37 1.02
N LYS A 57 0.32 -8.30 0.76
CA LYS A 57 -0.31 -8.86 -0.44
C LYS A 57 -1.04 -7.77 -1.19
N ILE A 58 -1.00 -7.82 -2.51
CA ILE A 58 -1.84 -6.98 -3.37
C ILE A 58 -2.96 -7.84 -3.91
N TYR A 59 -4.20 -7.33 -3.75
CA TYR A 59 -5.39 -7.93 -4.31
C TYR A 59 -5.89 -7.11 -5.50
N ALA A 60 -6.33 -7.79 -6.53
CA ALA A 60 -7.04 -7.19 -7.67
C ALA A 60 -8.50 -7.66 -7.61
N ALA A 61 -9.44 -6.75 -7.84
CA ALA A 61 -10.87 -7.01 -7.73
C ALA A 61 -11.66 -6.35 -8.85
N ASP A 62 -12.90 -6.81 -9.03
CA ASP A 62 -13.78 -6.27 -10.07
C ASP A 62 -14.41 -4.93 -9.67
N ASP A 63 -14.56 -4.68 -8.37
CA ASP A 63 -15.12 -3.43 -7.85
C ASP A 63 -14.45 -2.99 -6.55
N ALA A 64 -14.86 -1.82 -6.06
CA ALA A 64 -14.29 -1.21 -4.85
C ALA A 64 -14.65 -1.95 -3.55
N THR A 65 -15.56 -2.92 -3.60
CA THR A 65 -15.93 -3.74 -2.45
C THR A 65 -15.18 -5.06 -2.39
N GLY A 66 -14.35 -5.36 -3.39
CA GLY A 66 -13.53 -6.55 -3.41
C GLY A 66 -14.19 -7.77 -4.04
N THR A 67 -15.15 -7.56 -4.92
CA THR A 67 -15.81 -8.67 -5.64
C THR A 67 -14.79 -9.42 -6.48
N ASN A 68 -14.79 -10.76 -6.35
CA ASN A 68 -13.87 -11.65 -7.07
C ASN A 68 -12.38 -11.29 -6.88
N ALA A 69 -12.01 -10.84 -5.68
CA ALA A 69 -10.64 -10.45 -5.38
C ALA A 69 -9.67 -11.63 -5.49
N THR A 70 -8.55 -11.41 -6.16
CA THR A 70 -7.46 -12.38 -6.31
C THR A 70 -6.14 -11.76 -5.89
N VAL A 71 -5.25 -12.57 -5.31
CA VAL A 71 -3.90 -12.12 -4.95
C VAL A 71 -3.05 -12.07 -6.20
N VAL A 72 -2.46 -10.91 -6.48
CA VAL A 72 -1.58 -10.71 -7.65
C VAL A 72 -0.11 -10.53 -7.26
N ALA A 73 0.18 -10.25 -5.99
CA ALA A 73 1.55 -10.15 -5.49
C ALA A 73 1.59 -10.43 -3.99
N THR A 74 2.70 -11.01 -3.53
CA THR A 74 2.94 -11.29 -2.11
C THR A 74 4.41 -11.07 -1.80
N GLY A 75 4.69 -10.36 -0.71
CA GLY A 75 6.04 -10.16 -0.22
C GLY A 75 6.09 -10.28 1.29
N THR A 76 7.21 -10.78 1.80
CA THR A 76 7.41 -11.02 3.23
C THR A 76 8.79 -10.53 3.65
N VAL A 77 8.86 -9.87 4.81
CA VAL A 77 10.12 -9.53 5.46
C VAL A 77 10.12 -10.06 6.89
N THR A 78 11.26 -10.59 7.31
CA THR A 78 11.44 -11.09 8.69
C THR A 78 12.54 -10.27 9.35
N ALA A 79 12.26 -9.72 10.52
CA ALA A 79 13.26 -9.05 11.33
C ALA A 79 14.27 -10.08 11.85
N GLY A 80 15.55 -9.71 11.86
CA GLY A 80 16.60 -10.54 12.42
C GLY A 80 16.64 -10.48 13.94
N ALA A 81 17.85 -10.55 14.49
CA ALA A 81 18.06 -10.46 15.93
C ALA A 81 17.62 -9.13 16.52
N ASP A 82 17.64 -8.05 15.72
CA ASP A 82 17.17 -6.73 16.11
C ASP A 82 15.82 -6.43 15.47
N ALA A 83 14.95 -5.74 16.23
CA ALA A 83 13.70 -5.22 15.69
C ALA A 83 13.99 -4.19 14.58
N ILE A 84 13.08 -4.08 13.62
CA ILE A 84 13.14 -3.04 12.60
C ILE A 84 12.23 -1.89 13.03
N ALA A 85 12.81 -0.79 13.51
CA ALA A 85 12.06 0.41 13.82
C ALA A 85 11.65 1.12 12.53
N LYS A 86 10.42 1.66 12.51
CA LYS A 86 9.88 2.36 11.33
C LYS A 86 9.92 1.49 10.09
N ALA A 87 9.49 0.24 10.21
CA ALA A 87 9.49 -0.70 9.10
C ALA A 87 8.59 -0.18 7.98
N THR A 88 9.11 -0.19 6.75
CA THR A 88 8.37 0.24 5.56
C THR A 88 8.37 -0.88 4.55
N GLY A 89 7.17 -1.21 4.07
CA GLY A 89 7.00 -2.16 2.98
C GLY A 89 6.41 -1.47 1.77
N CYS A 90 6.97 -1.75 0.60
CA CYS A 90 6.44 -1.25 -0.66
C CYS A 90 6.06 -2.43 -1.55
N ALA A 91 4.84 -2.39 -2.07
CA ALA A 91 4.38 -3.37 -3.04
C ALA A 91 3.75 -2.64 -4.21
N SER A 92 4.08 -3.02 -5.42
CA SER A 92 3.56 -2.36 -6.62
C SER A 92 2.97 -3.36 -7.60
N VAL A 93 2.05 -2.87 -8.42
CA VAL A 93 1.39 -3.65 -9.45
C VAL A 93 1.26 -2.82 -10.73
N LYS A 94 1.57 -3.44 -11.87
CA LYS A 94 1.25 -2.89 -13.18
C LYS A 94 -0.24 -3.08 -13.45
N VAL A 95 -0.89 -2.07 -13.99
CA VAL A 95 -2.33 -2.08 -14.29
C VAL A 95 -2.53 -2.31 -15.79
N PRO A 96 -3.45 -3.18 -16.22
CA PRO A 96 -4.26 -4.05 -15.37
C PRO A 96 -3.52 -5.29 -14.88
N GLY A 97 -3.60 -5.58 -13.58
CA GLY A 97 -3.14 -6.85 -13.03
C GLY A 97 -4.30 -7.84 -12.98
N ASP A 98 -4.09 -9.03 -13.53
CA ASP A 98 -5.13 -10.08 -13.59
C ASP A 98 -6.41 -9.61 -14.30
N GLY A 99 -6.29 -8.64 -15.22
CA GLY A 99 -7.41 -8.10 -15.98
C GLY A 99 -8.44 -7.32 -15.17
N LYS A 100 -8.14 -6.99 -13.93
CA LYS A 100 -9.06 -6.32 -13.00
C LYS A 100 -8.76 -4.83 -12.87
N ARG A 101 -9.73 -4.10 -12.30
CA ARG A 101 -9.69 -2.64 -12.25
C ARG A 101 -9.32 -2.07 -10.88
N TYR A 102 -9.71 -2.73 -9.79
CA TYR A 102 -9.55 -2.20 -8.43
C TYR A 102 -8.48 -2.97 -7.67
N TYR A 103 -7.67 -2.25 -6.91
CA TYR A 103 -6.51 -2.81 -6.21
C TYR A 103 -6.44 -2.34 -4.77
N CYS A 104 -6.06 -3.24 -3.87
CA CYS A 104 -5.75 -2.88 -2.49
C CYS A 104 -4.53 -3.66 -2.00
N ALA A 105 -3.95 -3.22 -0.90
CA ALA A 105 -2.89 -3.93 -0.23
C ALA A 105 -3.34 -4.40 1.15
N GLU A 106 -2.91 -5.60 1.52
CA GLU A 106 -3.21 -6.19 2.82
C GLU A 106 -1.91 -6.38 3.58
N ILE A 107 -1.91 -6.04 4.86
CA ILE A 107 -0.78 -6.28 5.75
C ILE A 107 -1.16 -7.29 6.84
N THR A 108 -0.20 -8.15 7.18
CA THR A 108 -0.29 -9.07 8.31
C THR A 108 1.06 -9.10 9.01
N HIS A 109 1.06 -9.07 10.34
CA HIS A 109 2.29 -9.23 11.13
C HIS A 109 2.05 -10.21 12.27
N ASP A 110 3.13 -10.80 12.78
CA ASP A 110 3.07 -11.73 13.90
C ASP A 110 3.80 -11.23 15.14
N SER A 111 4.01 -9.91 15.26
CA SER A 111 4.51 -9.29 16.48
C SER A 111 3.59 -9.63 17.67
N GLY A 112 4.14 -9.73 18.87
CA GLY A 112 3.40 -10.22 20.05
C GLY A 112 2.27 -9.30 20.53
N SER A 113 2.15 -8.09 20.00
CA SER A 113 1.10 -7.12 20.34
C SER A 113 0.71 -6.32 19.11
N GLY A 114 -0.38 -5.56 19.21
CA GLY A 114 -0.81 -4.66 18.14
C GLY A 114 0.26 -3.63 17.82
N VAL A 115 0.39 -3.31 16.53
CA VAL A 115 1.36 -2.33 16.03
C VAL A 115 0.64 -1.32 15.16
N ILE A 116 0.96 -0.04 15.32
CA ILE A 116 0.39 1.02 14.50
C ILE A 116 0.96 0.93 13.09
N CYS A 117 0.06 0.83 12.12
CA CYS A 117 0.38 0.79 10.71
C CYS A 117 -0.47 1.77 9.92
N SER A 118 0.06 2.24 8.81
CA SER A 118 -0.68 3.08 7.86
C SER A 118 -0.26 2.74 6.44
N CYS A 119 -1.07 3.09 5.45
CA CYS A 119 -0.77 2.84 4.06
C CYS A 119 -1.07 4.06 3.20
N VAL A 120 -0.14 4.37 2.32
CA VAL A 120 -0.29 5.39 1.28
C VAL A 120 -0.21 4.70 -0.08
N ALA A 121 -1.14 4.99 -0.97
CA ALA A 121 -1.09 4.54 -2.35
C ALA A 121 -0.55 5.65 -3.24
N ILE A 122 0.35 5.26 -4.14
CA ILE A 122 0.94 6.15 -5.14
C ILE A 122 0.62 5.55 -6.50
N ALA A 123 -0.14 6.28 -7.32
CA ALA A 123 -0.53 5.83 -8.65
C ALA A 123 0.07 6.75 -9.71
N ARG A 124 0.52 6.14 -10.82
CA ARG A 124 1.00 6.88 -11.98
C ARG A 124 -0.10 6.91 -13.03
N PRO A 125 -0.82 8.04 -13.18
CA PRO A 125 -1.86 8.15 -14.21
C PRO A 125 -1.24 8.26 -15.60
N PHE A 126 -2.00 7.82 -16.62
CA PHE A 126 -1.59 8.02 -18.02
C PHE A 126 -1.74 9.47 -18.45
N TYR A 127 -2.63 10.23 -17.80
CA TYR A 127 -2.98 11.59 -18.20
C TYR A 127 -2.81 12.56 -17.03
N SER A 128 -2.27 13.73 -17.35
CA SER A 128 -2.22 14.87 -16.43
C SER A 128 -3.51 15.67 -16.47
N PRO A 129 -3.91 16.37 -15.40
CA PRO A 129 -3.20 16.43 -14.11
C PRO A 129 -3.53 15.25 -13.21
N ALA A 130 -2.59 14.90 -12.34
CA ALA A 130 -2.82 13.95 -11.28
C ALA A 130 -3.77 14.54 -10.21
N VAL A 131 -4.41 13.67 -9.43
CA VAL A 131 -5.18 14.10 -8.26
C VAL A 131 -4.22 14.48 -7.15
N GLU A 132 -4.23 15.74 -6.74
CA GLU A 132 -3.32 16.23 -5.73
C GLU A 132 -3.79 15.90 -4.31
N PRO A 133 -2.85 15.68 -3.39
CA PRO A 133 -3.19 15.56 -1.98
C PRO A 133 -3.75 16.87 -1.41
N ALA A 134 -4.38 16.79 -0.25
CA ALA A 134 -5.02 17.94 0.39
C ALA A 134 -4.05 19.09 0.70
N LEU A 135 -2.77 18.79 0.89
CA LEU A 135 -1.74 19.79 1.11
C LEU A 135 -0.49 19.41 0.35
N VAL A 136 0.02 20.37 -0.42
CA VAL A 136 1.32 20.27 -1.11
C VAL A 136 2.22 21.39 -0.62
N VAL A 137 3.40 21.02 -0.16
CA VAL A 137 4.45 21.96 0.20
C VAL A 137 5.64 21.72 -0.71
N SER A 138 6.07 22.75 -1.42
CA SER A 138 7.17 22.65 -2.38
C SER A 138 8.24 23.67 -2.07
N ALA A 139 9.48 23.26 -2.17
CA ALA A 139 10.64 24.13 -2.02
C ALA A 139 11.25 24.50 -3.37
#